data_ef3e1a874d282d19f4b1ab491f42c321
#
_entry.id   ef3e1a874d282d19f4b1ab491f42c321
#
_cell.length_a   1.000
_cell.length_b   1.000
_cell.length_c   1.000
_cell.angle_alpha   90.00
_cell.angle_beta   90.00
_cell.angle_gamma   90.00
#
_symmetry.space_group_name_H-M   'P 1'
#
loop_
_entity.id
_entity.type
_entity.pdbx_description
1 polymer ?
#
loop_
_entity_poly.entity_id
_entity_poly.type
_entity_poly.pdbx_seq_one_letter_code
_entity_poly.pdbx_strand_id
1 'polypeptide(L)'
;MEKYMFLIVGLGNPGKQYEHTRHNIGFDVMDALAEKYNISISEKKHKALCGKGVINGVKVVLAKPQTYMNLSGESVAELVNYYKMDPEEEMIVIYDDISLAPGNLRIRKKGSAGGHNGIKNIIAMTGTQNF
;
A
#
# COMPACT_ATOMS: atom_id res chain seq x y z
N MET A 1 1.69 19.54 -18.64
CA MET A 1 1.27 19.90 -17.32
C MET A 1 1.41 18.77 -16.33
N GLU A 2 2.02 19.03 -15.23
CA GLU A 2 2.28 18.04 -14.23
C GLU A 2 1.02 17.69 -13.44
N LYS A 3 0.74 16.44 -13.31
CA LYS A 3 -0.40 15.98 -12.52
C LYS A 3 0.07 15.43 -11.20
N TYR A 4 -0.45 15.99 -10.14
CA TYR A 4 -0.18 15.46 -8.83
C TYR A 4 -0.93 14.15 -8.63
N MET A 5 -0.23 13.12 -8.20
CA MET A 5 -0.80 11.80 -8.03
C MET A 5 -0.18 11.14 -6.80
N PHE A 6 -1.02 10.48 -5.99
CA PHE A 6 -0.54 9.71 -4.86
C PHE A 6 -0.70 8.22 -5.11
N LEU A 7 0.25 7.45 -4.63
CA LEU A 7 0.16 6.00 -4.59
C LEU A 7 -0.19 5.60 -3.15
N ILE A 8 -1.31 4.91 -2.99
CA ILE A 8 -1.73 4.40 -1.69
C ILE A 8 -1.69 2.88 -1.76
N VAL A 9 -0.84 2.27 -0.93
CA VAL A 9 -0.60 0.83 -0.93
C VAL A 9 -1.11 0.25 0.38
N GLY A 10 -1.98 -0.73 0.28
CA GLY A 10 -2.40 -1.50 1.46
C GLY A 10 -1.77 -2.87 1.42
N LEU A 11 -1.08 -3.26 2.47
CA LEU A 11 -0.36 -4.53 2.54
C LEU A 11 -1.22 -5.63 3.12
N GLY A 12 -1.02 -6.84 2.60
CA GLY A 12 -1.71 -8.03 3.08
C GLY A 12 -1.23 -9.25 2.32
N ASN A 13 -1.82 -10.40 2.64
CA ASN A 13 -1.56 -11.64 1.92
C ASN A 13 -2.81 -12.01 1.12
N PRO A 14 -2.65 -12.39 -0.16
CA PRO A 14 -3.80 -12.80 -0.94
C PRO A 14 -4.30 -14.18 -0.50
N GLY A 15 -5.61 -14.41 -0.68
CA GLY A 15 -6.22 -15.69 -0.38
C GLY A 15 -7.27 -15.59 0.72
N LYS A 16 -8.30 -16.44 0.62
CA LYS A 16 -9.42 -16.38 1.54
C LYS A 16 -9.03 -16.65 2.99
N GLN A 17 -8.00 -17.48 3.21
CA GLN A 17 -7.56 -17.81 4.55
C GLN A 17 -6.98 -16.61 5.31
N TYR A 18 -6.63 -15.56 4.59
CA TYR A 18 -6.08 -14.35 5.21
C TYR A 18 -7.07 -13.20 5.29
N GLU A 19 -8.26 -13.35 4.65
CA GLU A 19 -9.24 -12.26 4.63
C GLU A 19 -9.66 -11.88 6.04
N HIS A 20 -9.71 -10.56 6.30
CA HIS A 20 -10.15 -9.98 7.57
C HIS A 20 -9.31 -10.44 8.78
N THR A 21 -8.12 -10.97 8.54
CA THR A 21 -7.18 -11.24 9.61
C THR A 21 -6.42 -9.98 9.96
N ARG A 22 -5.74 -10.01 11.12
CA ARG A 22 -4.97 -8.87 11.59
C ARG A 22 -3.94 -8.40 10.56
N HIS A 23 -3.29 -9.34 9.88
CA HIS A 23 -2.25 -9.00 8.91
C HIS A 23 -2.79 -8.48 7.59
N ASN A 24 -4.11 -8.53 7.41
CA ASN A 24 -4.74 -8.01 6.19
C ASN A 24 -5.50 -6.71 6.40
N ILE A 25 -5.24 -6.02 7.51
CA ILE A 25 -5.93 -4.76 7.78
C ILE A 25 -5.65 -3.73 6.68
N GLY A 26 -4.46 -3.77 6.07
CA GLY A 26 -4.17 -2.89 4.94
C GLY A 26 -5.11 -3.14 3.77
N PHE A 27 -5.38 -4.41 3.45
CA PHE A 27 -6.34 -4.75 2.40
C PHE A 27 -7.75 -4.27 2.75
N ASP A 28 -8.16 -4.44 4.01
CA ASP A 28 -9.48 -4.01 4.46
C ASP A 28 -9.64 -2.50 4.33
N VAL A 29 -8.62 -1.74 4.68
CA VAL A 29 -8.65 -0.27 4.52
C VAL A 29 -8.76 0.11 3.06
N MET A 30 -8.03 -0.58 2.17
CA MET A 30 -8.10 -0.30 0.75
C MET A 30 -9.50 -0.58 0.20
N ASP A 31 -10.12 -1.67 0.63
CA ASP A 31 -11.47 -2.00 0.19
C ASP A 31 -12.48 -0.96 0.69
N ALA A 32 -12.29 -0.46 1.91
CA ALA A 32 -13.14 0.60 2.44
C ALA A 32 -12.99 1.91 1.68
N LEU A 33 -11.76 2.27 1.30
CA LEU A 33 -11.50 3.46 0.48
C LEU A 33 -12.13 3.31 -0.90
N ALA A 34 -11.99 2.12 -1.49
CA ALA A 34 -12.58 1.85 -2.81
C ALA A 34 -14.09 2.03 -2.78
N GLU A 35 -14.74 1.53 -1.74
CA GLU A 35 -16.18 1.66 -1.60
C GLU A 35 -16.58 3.12 -1.38
N LYS A 36 -15.89 3.81 -0.46
CA LYS A 36 -16.24 5.18 -0.12
C LYS A 36 -16.11 6.14 -1.30
N TYR A 37 -15.08 5.97 -2.10
CA TYR A 37 -14.79 6.90 -3.21
C TYR A 37 -15.13 6.33 -4.57
N ASN A 38 -15.81 5.19 -4.60
CA ASN A 38 -16.30 4.57 -5.82
C ASN A 38 -15.17 4.26 -6.81
N ILE A 39 -14.10 3.68 -6.31
CA ILE A 39 -12.94 3.28 -7.09
C ILE A 39 -12.90 1.77 -7.15
N SER A 40 -12.75 1.20 -8.36
CA SER A 40 -12.64 -0.24 -8.53
C SER A 40 -11.17 -0.67 -8.48
N ILE A 41 -10.80 -1.52 -7.51
CA ILE A 41 -9.43 -2.05 -7.40
C ILE A 41 -9.43 -3.44 -8.02
N SER A 42 -9.46 -3.50 -9.36
CA SER A 42 -9.64 -4.76 -10.07
C SER A 42 -8.62 -5.03 -11.16
N GLU A 43 -7.75 -4.07 -11.46
CA GLU A 43 -6.76 -4.22 -12.52
C GLU A 43 -5.54 -4.98 -12.01
N LYS A 44 -5.19 -6.09 -12.67
CA LYS A 44 -4.02 -6.89 -12.26
C LYS A 44 -2.79 -6.35 -12.98
N LYS A 45 -1.97 -5.60 -12.26
CA LYS A 45 -0.73 -5.00 -12.78
C LYS A 45 0.30 -4.92 -11.68
N HIS A 46 1.58 -4.96 -12.06
CA HIS A 46 2.68 -4.69 -11.13
C HIS A 46 2.62 -5.58 -9.90
N LYS A 47 2.23 -6.84 -10.10
CA LYS A 47 2.09 -7.82 -9.01
C LYS A 47 1.10 -7.36 -7.94
N ALA A 48 0.07 -6.61 -8.34
CA ALA A 48 -0.93 -6.05 -7.44
C ALA A 48 -2.29 -6.00 -8.10
N LEU A 49 -3.31 -5.79 -7.27
CA LEU A 49 -4.62 -5.35 -7.75
C LEU A 49 -4.64 -3.83 -7.62
N CYS A 50 -4.94 -3.14 -8.70
CA CYS A 50 -4.85 -1.69 -8.76
C CYS A 50 -6.15 -1.04 -9.21
N GLY A 51 -6.34 0.19 -8.80
CA GLY A 51 -7.43 1.02 -9.28
C GLY A 51 -7.03 2.48 -9.26
N LYS A 52 -7.53 3.24 -10.23
CA LYS A 52 -7.28 4.68 -10.32
C LYS A 52 -8.54 5.43 -10.01
N GLY A 53 -8.41 6.54 -9.33
CA GLY A 53 -9.55 7.37 -9.02
C GLY A 53 -9.14 8.72 -8.46
N VAL A 54 -10.11 9.38 -7.84
CA VAL A 54 -9.91 10.73 -7.28
C VAL A 54 -10.45 10.73 -5.86
N ILE A 55 -9.64 11.21 -4.92
CA ILE A 55 -10.04 11.40 -3.53
C ILE A 55 -9.84 12.86 -3.19
N ASN A 56 -10.93 13.55 -2.87
CA ASN A 56 -10.91 14.98 -2.52
C ASN A 56 -10.15 15.81 -3.54
N GLY A 57 -10.41 15.56 -4.83
CA GLY A 57 -9.79 16.32 -5.91
C GLY A 57 -8.37 15.90 -6.27
N VAL A 58 -7.81 14.92 -5.60
CA VAL A 58 -6.44 14.45 -5.85
C VAL A 58 -6.48 13.11 -6.54
N LYS A 59 -5.73 12.97 -7.63
CA LYS A 59 -5.63 11.69 -8.32
C LYS A 59 -4.85 10.69 -7.48
N VAL A 60 -5.36 9.47 -7.41
CA VAL A 60 -4.71 8.41 -6.63
C VAL A 60 -4.67 7.12 -7.42
N VAL A 61 -3.67 6.31 -7.11
CA VAL A 61 -3.61 4.91 -7.51
C VAL A 61 -3.69 4.11 -6.22
N LEU A 62 -4.69 3.25 -6.12
CA LEU A 62 -4.86 2.36 -4.98
C LEU A 62 -4.30 1.00 -5.37
N ALA A 63 -3.48 0.41 -4.54
CA ALA A 63 -2.82 -0.86 -4.86
C ALA A 63 -2.85 -1.82 -3.68
N LYS A 64 -3.16 -3.08 -3.97
CA LYS A 64 -3.11 -4.18 -3.01
C LYS A 64 -2.12 -5.20 -3.57
N PRO A 65 -0.84 -5.19 -3.13
CA PRO A 65 0.14 -6.16 -3.62
C PRO A 65 -0.33 -7.60 -3.43
N GLN A 66 -0.11 -8.44 -4.43
CA GLN A 66 -0.52 -9.83 -4.41
C GLN A 66 0.68 -10.78 -4.26
N THR A 67 1.79 -10.25 -3.77
CA THR A 67 3.07 -10.94 -3.69
C THR A 67 3.27 -11.75 -2.42
N TYR A 68 2.29 -11.75 -1.51
CA TYR A 68 2.47 -12.11 -0.11
C TYR A 68 3.30 -11.06 0.62
N MET A 69 3.10 -10.98 1.91
CA MET A 69 3.57 -9.86 2.73
C MET A 69 5.08 -9.63 2.63
N ASN A 70 5.86 -10.69 2.74
CA ASN A 70 7.31 -10.56 2.79
C ASN A 70 7.94 -10.15 1.45
N LEU A 71 7.16 -10.11 0.37
CA LEU A 71 7.63 -9.69 -0.95
C LEU A 71 6.92 -8.44 -1.45
N SER A 72 6.28 -7.71 -0.55
CA SER A 72 5.51 -6.50 -0.91
C SER A 72 6.33 -5.48 -1.67
N GLY A 73 7.63 -5.40 -1.38
CA GLY A 73 8.50 -4.44 -2.04
C GLY A 73 8.68 -4.68 -3.53
N GLU A 74 8.51 -5.92 -4.00
CA GLU A 74 8.58 -6.21 -5.43
C GLU A 74 7.49 -5.46 -6.19
N SER A 75 6.28 -5.51 -5.66
CA SER A 75 5.14 -4.80 -6.25
C SER A 75 5.29 -3.30 -6.12
N VAL A 76 5.66 -2.83 -4.93
CA VAL A 76 5.79 -1.38 -4.68
C VAL A 76 6.87 -0.77 -5.56
N ALA A 77 8.01 -1.46 -5.73
CA ALA A 77 9.08 -0.95 -6.59
C ALA A 77 8.61 -0.84 -8.04
N GLU A 78 7.85 -1.82 -8.55
CA GLU A 78 7.29 -1.73 -9.90
C GLU A 78 6.36 -0.53 -10.04
N LEU A 79 5.50 -0.31 -9.05
CA LEU A 79 4.54 0.80 -9.09
C LEU A 79 5.26 2.15 -9.05
N VAL A 80 6.23 2.29 -8.17
CA VAL A 80 7.00 3.53 -8.05
C VAL A 80 7.72 3.83 -9.35
N ASN A 81 8.33 2.82 -9.96
CA ASN A 81 9.06 3.00 -11.21
C ASN A 81 8.13 3.29 -12.39
N TYR A 82 7.02 2.58 -12.46
CA TYR A 82 6.08 2.75 -13.57
C TYR A 82 5.47 4.14 -13.58
N TYR A 83 5.02 4.62 -12.43
CA TYR A 83 4.39 5.94 -12.32
C TYR A 83 5.39 7.05 -12.06
N LYS A 84 6.68 6.71 -11.95
CA LYS A 84 7.77 7.67 -11.69
C LYS A 84 7.49 8.52 -10.46
N MET A 85 7.08 7.86 -9.40
CA MET A 85 6.73 8.52 -8.16
C MET A 85 7.91 8.63 -7.21
N ASP A 86 7.86 9.66 -6.37
CA ASP A 86 8.79 9.83 -5.27
C ASP A 86 8.17 9.14 -4.04
N PRO A 87 8.73 8.01 -3.58
CA PRO A 87 8.14 7.31 -2.44
C PRO A 87 8.14 8.13 -1.16
N GLU A 88 8.99 9.14 -1.05
CA GLU A 88 9.02 9.98 0.14
C GLU A 88 7.92 11.03 0.17
N GLU A 89 7.46 11.48 -1.00
CA GLU A 89 6.50 12.57 -1.10
C GLU A 89 5.14 12.12 -1.60
N GLU A 90 5.07 11.03 -2.35
CA GLU A 90 3.87 10.67 -3.11
C GLU A 90 3.34 9.28 -2.80
N MET A 91 3.80 8.64 -1.72
CA MET A 91 3.37 7.29 -1.39
C MET A 91 2.92 7.19 0.06
N ILE A 92 1.80 6.50 0.27
CA ILE A 92 1.30 6.15 1.59
C ILE A 92 1.17 4.64 1.64
N VAL A 93 1.73 4.01 2.68
CA VAL A 93 1.63 2.57 2.87
C VAL A 93 0.83 2.29 4.13
N ILE A 94 -0.18 1.45 3.99
CA ILE A 94 -1.09 1.08 5.08
C ILE A 94 -0.85 -0.39 5.43
N TYR A 95 -0.56 -0.65 6.70
CA TYR A 95 -0.22 -1.99 7.15
C TYR A 95 -0.54 -2.12 8.64
N ASP A 96 -0.54 -3.37 9.14
CA ASP A 96 -0.74 -3.62 10.56
C ASP A 96 0.53 -3.29 11.34
N ASP A 97 0.36 -2.68 12.52
CA ASP A 97 1.47 -2.42 13.43
C ASP A 97 1.37 -3.41 14.58
N ILE A 98 2.32 -4.33 14.65
CA ILE A 98 2.29 -5.39 15.65
C ILE A 98 2.51 -4.88 17.06
N SER A 99 2.96 -3.64 17.22
CA SER A 99 3.15 -3.02 18.54
C SER A 99 1.88 -2.36 19.05
N LEU A 100 0.80 -2.34 18.26
CA LEU A 100 -0.48 -1.76 18.66
C LEU A 100 -1.51 -2.85 18.89
N ALA A 101 -2.56 -2.50 19.62
CA ALA A 101 -3.68 -3.41 19.80
C ALA A 101 -4.35 -3.68 18.44
N PRO A 102 -4.97 -4.87 18.26
CA PRO A 102 -5.67 -5.17 17.01
C PRO A 102 -6.69 -4.10 16.66
N GLY A 103 -6.73 -3.73 15.39
CA GLY A 103 -7.66 -2.72 14.90
C GLY A 103 -7.14 -1.30 14.95
N ASN A 104 -5.97 -1.07 15.52
CA ASN A 104 -5.37 0.26 15.57
C ASN A 104 -4.36 0.42 14.45
N LEU A 105 -4.26 1.65 13.93
CA LEU A 105 -3.33 2.00 12.88
C LEU A 105 -2.38 3.08 13.36
N ARG A 106 -1.19 3.10 12.79
CA ARG A 106 -0.20 4.14 13.04
C ARG A 106 0.14 4.82 11.73
N ILE A 107 0.20 6.15 11.75
CA ILE A 107 0.59 6.93 10.59
C ILE A 107 1.94 7.57 10.91
N ARG A 108 2.93 7.27 10.06
CA ARG A 108 4.28 7.82 10.21
C ARG A 108 4.79 8.30 8.87
N LYS A 109 5.56 9.38 8.88
CA LYS A 109 6.19 9.85 7.67
C LYS A 109 7.49 9.08 7.39
N LYS A 110 8.16 8.62 8.43
CA LYS A 110 9.38 7.83 8.26
C LYS A 110 9.60 6.95 9.48
N GLY A 111 10.49 5.98 9.34
CA GLY A 111 10.83 5.11 10.44
C GLY A 111 11.33 3.77 9.95
N SER A 112 11.76 2.95 10.90
CA SER A 112 12.21 1.60 10.58
C SER A 112 11.02 0.67 10.37
N ALA A 113 11.31 -0.53 9.89
CA ALA A 113 10.29 -1.55 9.67
C ALA A 113 9.64 -2.03 10.97
N GLY A 114 10.28 -1.87 12.10
CA GLY A 114 9.71 -2.31 13.37
C GLY A 114 9.40 -3.79 13.42
N GLY A 115 10.16 -4.61 12.71
CA GLY A 115 9.92 -6.04 12.63
C GLY A 115 8.93 -6.48 11.57
N HIS A 116 8.26 -5.55 10.88
CA HIS A 116 7.28 -5.89 9.85
C HIS A 116 7.99 -6.33 8.56
N ASN A 117 7.74 -7.58 8.13
CA ASN A 117 8.44 -8.15 6.97
C ASN A 117 8.13 -7.43 5.67
N GLY A 118 6.88 -7.03 5.46
CA GLY A 118 6.50 -6.30 4.26
C GLY A 118 7.22 -4.96 4.17
N ILE A 119 7.28 -4.24 5.26
CA ILE A 119 7.96 -2.94 5.29
C ILE A 119 9.48 -3.12 5.10
N LYS A 120 10.08 -4.15 5.69
CA LYS A 120 11.50 -4.47 5.45
C LYS A 120 11.78 -4.65 3.98
N ASN A 121 10.91 -5.38 3.30
CA ASN A 121 11.07 -5.65 1.87
C ASN A 121 10.92 -4.37 1.05
N ILE A 122 9.93 -3.52 1.38
CA ILE A 122 9.74 -2.24 0.70
C ILE A 122 10.96 -1.35 0.86
N ILE A 123 11.49 -1.23 2.08
CA ILE A 123 12.69 -0.44 2.33
C ILE A 123 13.85 -0.95 1.48
N ALA A 124 14.05 -2.27 1.44
CA ALA A 124 15.13 -2.86 0.66
C ALA A 124 14.99 -2.58 -0.83
N MET A 125 13.76 -2.67 -1.35
CA MET A 125 13.50 -2.55 -2.79
C MET A 125 13.41 -1.11 -3.26
N THR A 126 12.97 -0.18 -2.42
CA THR A 126 12.85 1.24 -2.79
C THR A 126 14.04 2.07 -2.35
N GLY A 127 14.81 1.58 -1.40
CA GLY A 127 16.00 2.29 -0.91
C GLY A 127 15.72 3.42 0.06
N THR A 128 14.50 3.54 0.59
CA THR A 128 14.18 4.61 1.54
C THR A 128 13.25 4.12 2.64
N GLN A 129 13.35 4.76 3.79
CA GLN A 129 12.44 4.56 4.92
C GLN A 129 11.44 5.73 5.06
N ASN A 130 11.55 6.73 4.21
CA ASN A 130 10.76 7.97 4.34
C ASN A 130 9.50 7.89 3.50
N PHE A 131 8.51 7.17 4.00
CA PHE A 131 7.20 7.10 3.32
C PHE A 131 6.10 6.83 4.33
#